data_5acde959ceafc341499bf3531e092c2c
#
_entry.id   5acde959ceafc341499bf3531e092c2c
#
_cell.length_a   1.000
_cell.length_b   1.000
_cell.length_c   1.000
_cell.angle_alpha   90.00
_cell.angle_beta   90.00
_cell.angle_gamma   90.00
#
_symmetry.space_group_name_H-M   'P 1'
#
loop_
_entity.id
_entity.type
_entity.pdbx_description
1 polymer ?
#
loop_
_entity_poly.entity_id
_entity_poly.type
_entity_poly.pdbx_seq_one_letter_code
_entity_poly.pdbx_strand_id
1 'polypeptide(L)'
;MKKFKALYKGMYDDLKDAEMMIEYACEIAEHNPEDKPLADELAKYAKFRLEHFMTFHKIFVEHALKHKEVNEKTVEHCMWKESHEQMQEWHDKIAKKINKYH
;
A
#
# COMPACT_ATOMS: atom_id res chain seq x y z
N MET A 1 7.65 -19.83 -1.18
CA MET A 1 7.75 -19.47 -2.60
C MET A 1 8.26 -18.06 -2.79
N LYS A 2 9.33 -17.92 -3.59
CA LYS A 2 10.01 -16.65 -3.81
C LYS A 2 9.11 -15.58 -4.44
N LYS A 3 8.23 -15.96 -5.38
CA LYS A 3 7.31 -15.04 -6.05
C LYS A 3 6.30 -14.42 -5.08
N PHE A 4 5.74 -15.23 -4.19
CA PHE A 4 4.79 -14.78 -3.18
C PHE A 4 5.44 -13.77 -2.22
N LYS A 5 6.63 -14.09 -1.75
CA LYS A 5 7.38 -13.20 -0.85
C LYS A 5 7.74 -11.88 -1.52
N ALA A 6 8.13 -11.91 -2.80
CA ALA A 6 8.47 -10.72 -3.55
C ALA A 6 7.25 -9.80 -3.73
N LEU A 7 6.09 -10.36 -4.09
CA LEU A 7 4.85 -9.61 -4.23
C LEU A 7 4.41 -9.01 -2.89
N TYR A 8 4.46 -9.81 -1.83
CA TYR A 8 4.10 -9.36 -0.49
C TYR A 8 4.99 -8.19 -0.04
N LYS A 9 6.30 -8.34 -0.21
CA LYS A 9 7.26 -7.29 0.14
C LYS A 9 7.04 -6.01 -0.67
N GLY A 10 6.79 -6.15 -1.97
CA GLY A 10 6.50 -5.01 -2.83
C GLY A 10 5.27 -4.25 -2.37
N MET A 11 4.18 -4.96 -2.05
CA MET A 11 2.95 -4.35 -1.53
C MET A 11 3.20 -3.66 -0.19
N TYR A 12 3.91 -4.32 0.72
CA TYR A 12 4.23 -3.76 2.04
C TYR A 12 5.05 -2.48 1.91
N ASP A 13 6.10 -2.51 1.08
CA ASP A 13 6.98 -1.36 0.89
C ASP A 13 6.23 -0.18 0.26
N ASP A 14 5.34 -0.44 -0.70
CA ASP A 14 4.51 0.60 -1.30
C ASP A 14 3.60 1.28 -0.29
N LEU A 15 2.92 0.50 0.57
CA LEU A 15 2.05 1.04 1.60
C LEU A 15 2.83 1.83 2.64
N LYS A 16 3.95 1.28 3.09
CA LYS A 16 4.80 1.95 4.09
C LYS A 16 5.33 3.28 3.57
N ASP A 17 5.85 3.30 2.34
CA ASP A 17 6.38 4.51 1.74
C ASP A 17 5.28 5.54 1.49
N ALA A 18 4.11 5.10 1.00
CA ALA A 18 2.97 6.00 0.78
C ALA A 18 2.52 6.64 2.09
N GLU A 19 2.43 5.87 3.17
CA GLU A 19 2.05 6.39 4.49
C GLU A 19 3.04 7.43 5.00
N MET A 20 4.33 7.11 4.93
CA MET A 20 5.38 8.04 5.38
C MET A 20 5.36 9.34 4.59
N MET A 21 5.22 9.26 3.28
CA MET A 21 5.25 10.44 2.41
C MET A 21 4.04 11.34 2.62
N ILE A 22 2.85 10.78 2.80
CA ILE A 22 1.67 11.60 3.04
C ILE A 22 1.71 12.24 4.45
N GLU A 23 2.25 11.54 5.43
CA GLU A 23 2.43 12.11 6.77
C GLU A 23 3.42 13.27 6.75
N TYR A 24 4.54 13.14 6.06
CA TYR A 24 5.50 14.23 5.89
C TYR A 24 4.88 15.40 5.14
N ALA A 25 4.10 15.13 4.09
CA ALA A 25 3.43 16.19 3.33
C ALA A 25 2.48 17.00 4.21
N CYS A 26 1.66 16.32 5.01
CA CYS A 26 0.72 16.98 5.93
C CYS A 26 1.46 17.81 6.98
N GLU A 27 2.53 17.26 7.55
CA GLU A 27 3.33 17.94 8.58
C GLU A 27 4.01 19.19 8.03
N ILE A 28 4.61 19.10 6.84
CA ILE A 28 5.26 20.24 6.18
C ILE A 28 4.23 21.32 5.85
N ALA A 29 3.10 20.95 5.27
CA ALA A 29 2.04 21.90 4.91
C ALA A 29 1.48 22.63 6.12
N GLU A 30 1.40 21.93 7.27
CA GLU A 30 0.88 22.52 8.51
C GLU A 30 1.88 23.45 9.20
N HIS A 31 3.13 23.01 9.31
CA HIS A 31 4.14 23.73 10.09
C HIS A 31 5.06 24.66 9.28
N ASN A 32 5.23 24.38 8.01
CA ASN A 32 6.12 25.15 7.12
C ASN A 32 5.38 25.48 5.81
N PRO A 33 4.39 26.39 5.85
CA PRO A 33 3.58 26.72 4.66
C PRO A 33 4.41 27.21 3.46
N GLU A 34 5.59 27.76 3.70
CA GLU A 34 6.51 28.21 2.65
C GLU A 34 7.08 27.03 1.84
N ASP A 35 7.07 25.82 2.42
CA ASP A 35 7.54 24.59 1.77
C ASP A 35 6.40 23.78 1.14
N LYS A 36 5.25 24.40 0.91
CA LYS A 36 4.10 23.73 0.30
C LYS A 36 4.41 23.05 -1.03
N PRO A 37 5.24 23.63 -1.94
CA PRO A 37 5.62 22.91 -3.16
C PRO A 37 6.27 21.55 -2.88
N LEU A 38 7.12 21.45 -1.87
CA LEU A 38 7.71 20.17 -1.44
C LEU A 38 6.64 19.24 -0.90
N ALA A 39 5.75 19.75 -0.05
CA ALA A 39 4.64 18.94 0.50
C ALA A 39 3.76 18.39 -0.62
N ASP A 40 3.45 19.19 -1.63
CA ASP A 40 2.64 18.76 -2.77
C ASP A 40 3.32 17.65 -3.57
N GLU A 41 4.64 17.71 -3.76
CA GLU A 41 5.38 16.65 -4.44
C GLU A 41 5.41 15.35 -3.62
N LEU A 42 5.56 15.45 -2.30
CA LEU A 42 5.49 14.28 -1.43
C LEU A 42 4.11 13.62 -1.47
N ALA A 43 3.05 14.44 -1.50
CA ALA A 43 1.68 13.92 -1.61
C ALA A 43 1.44 13.21 -2.96
N LYS A 44 1.98 13.74 -4.05
CA LYS A 44 1.93 13.09 -5.37
C LYS A 44 2.67 11.77 -5.36
N TYR A 45 3.84 11.73 -4.73
CA TYR A 45 4.62 10.50 -4.60
C TYR A 45 3.86 9.45 -3.80
N ALA A 46 3.22 9.87 -2.70
CA ALA A 46 2.40 8.97 -1.88
C ALA A 46 1.27 8.35 -2.72
N LYS A 47 0.58 9.18 -3.50
CA LYS A 47 -0.49 8.72 -4.40
C LYS A 47 0.04 7.73 -5.44
N PHE A 48 1.18 8.03 -6.04
CA PHE A 48 1.83 7.14 -7.01
C PHE A 48 2.16 5.79 -6.38
N ARG A 49 2.74 5.77 -5.19
CA ARG A 49 3.06 4.53 -4.50
C ARG A 49 1.81 3.72 -4.14
N LEU A 50 0.74 4.41 -3.78
CA LEU A 50 -0.53 3.75 -3.47
C LEU A 50 -1.14 3.12 -4.73
N GLU A 51 -1.06 3.78 -5.86
CA GLU A 51 -1.50 3.24 -7.16
C GLU A 51 -0.64 2.03 -7.56
N HIS A 52 0.65 2.10 -7.31
CA HIS A 52 1.56 0.99 -7.55
C HIS A 52 1.22 -0.23 -6.68
N PHE A 53 0.83 0.00 -5.44
CA PHE A 53 0.32 -1.06 -4.57
C PHE A 53 -0.84 -1.81 -5.23
N MET A 54 -1.78 -1.09 -5.84
CA MET A 54 -2.94 -1.70 -6.50
C MET A 54 -2.51 -2.61 -7.66
N THR A 55 -1.45 -2.26 -8.36
CA THR A 55 -0.89 -3.10 -9.43
C THR A 55 -0.36 -4.42 -8.86
N PHE A 56 0.45 -4.38 -7.81
CA PHE A 56 0.92 -5.58 -7.13
C PHE A 56 -0.22 -6.40 -6.53
N HIS A 57 -1.19 -5.73 -5.95
CA HIS A 57 -2.36 -6.36 -5.34
C HIS A 57 -3.14 -7.17 -6.38
N LYS A 58 -3.34 -6.62 -7.56
CA LYS A 58 -4.01 -7.30 -8.67
C LYS A 58 -3.25 -8.57 -9.05
N ILE A 59 -1.93 -8.49 -9.22
CA ILE A 59 -1.08 -9.63 -9.53
C ILE A 59 -1.17 -10.68 -8.42
N PHE A 60 -1.14 -10.24 -7.18
CA PHE A 60 -1.22 -11.11 -6.01
C PHE A 60 -2.53 -11.89 -5.97
N VAL A 61 -3.66 -11.23 -6.22
CA VAL A 61 -4.98 -11.86 -6.26
C VAL A 61 -5.06 -12.87 -7.41
N GLU A 62 -4.59 -12.50 -8.59
CA GLU A 62 -4.57 -13.40 -9.75
C GLU A 62 -3.73 -14.65 -9.48
N HIS A 63 -2.56 -14.46 -8.85
CA HIS A 63 -1.67 -15.56 -8.48
C HIS A 63 -2.34 -16.50 -7.47
N ALA A 64 -2.96 -15.95 -6.45
CA ALA A 64 -3.67 -16.73 -5.43
C ALA A 64 -4.84 -17.53 -6.04
N LEU A 65 -5.56 -16.95 -7.00
CA LEU A 65 -6.66 -17.63 -7.69
C LEU A 65 -6.18 -18.76 -8.59
N LYS A 66 -5.01 -18.61 -9.22
CA LYS A 66 -4.42 -19.65 -10.07
C LYS A 66 -3.91 -20.85 -9.27
N HIS A 67 -3.53 -20.62 -8.01
CA HIS A 67 -3.07 -21.67 -7.12
C HIS A 67 -4.16 -22.16 -6.18
N LYS A 68 -5.39 -22.34 -6.71
CA LYS A 68 -6.53 -22.90 -5.96
C LYS A 68 -6.28 -24.28 -5.37
N GLU A 69 -5.19 -24.93 -5.78
CA GLU A 69 -4.73 -26.19 -5.20
C GLU A 69 -4.13 -26.02 -3.80
N VAL A 70 -3.81 -24.78 -3.41
CA VAL A 70 -3.47 -24.50 -2.01
C VAL A 70 -4.78 -24.66 -1.25
N ASN A 71 -4.93 -25.83 -0.65
CA ASN A 71 -6.08 -26.23 0.17
C ASN A 71 -6.43 -25.08 1.14
N GLU A 72 -7.71 -24.69 1.21
CA GLU A 72 -8.23 -23.66 2.11
C GLU A 72 -7.78 -23.83 3.57
N LYS A 73 -7.28 -25.00 3.92
CA LYS A 73 -6.80 -25.33 5.26
C LYS A 73 -5.30 -25.15 5.46
N THR A 74 -4.56 -24.71 4.43
CA THR A 74 -3.11 -24.51 4.60
C THR A 74 -2.84 -23.21 5.35
N VAL A 75 -1.77 -23.23 6.15
CA VAL A 75 -1.30 -22.05 6.88
C VAL A 75 -1.04 -20.89 5.93
N GLU A 76 -0.52 -21.18 4.73
CA GLU A 76 -0.25 -20.19 3.69
C GLU A 76 -1.51 -19.48 3.22
N HIS A 77 -2.62 -20.22 3.03
CA HIS A 77 -3.90 -19.61 2.65
C HIS A 77 -4.44 -18.71 3.74
N CYS A 78 -4.37 -19.14 5.00
CA CYS A 78 -4.81 -18.34 6.13
C CYS A 78 -3.98 -17.07 6.28
N MET A 79 -2.66 -17.18 6.14
CA MET A 79 -1.76 -16.03 6.18
C MET A 79 -2.02 -15.06 5.02
N TRP A 80 -2.27 -15.60 3.83
CA TRP A 80 -2.61 -14.79 2.67
C TRP A 80 -3.88 -13.98 2.90
N LYS A 81 -4.94 -14.65 3.35
CA LYS A 81 -6.25 -14.03 3.57
C LYS A 81 -6.17 -12.91 4.61
N GLU A 82 -5.54 -13.21 5.75
CA GLU A 82 -5.37 -12.24 6.83
C GLU A 82 -4.52 -11.05 6.40
N SER A 83 -3.39 -11.29 5.76
CA SER A 83 -2.50 -10.24 5.27
C SER A 83 -3.17 -9.37 4.21
N HIS A 84 -3.97 -9.96 3.33
CA HIS A 84 -4.73 -9.26 2.30
C HIS A 84 -5.72 -8.27 2.93
N GLU A 85 -6.49 -8.71 3.92
CA GLU A 85 -7.46 -7.87 4.61
C GLU A 85 -6.77 -6.72 5.35
N GLN A 86 -5.68 -7.00 6.05
CA GLN A 86 -4.90 -5.99 6.77
C GLN A 86 -4.31 -4.94 5.82
N MET A 87 -3.78 -5.36 4.68
CA MET A 87 -3.23 -4.46 3.68
C MET A 87 -4.31 -3.60 3.04
N GLN A 88 -5.49 -4.15 2.80
CA GLN A 88 -6.61 -3.40 2.25
C GLN A 88 -7.06 -2.30 3.21
N GLU A 89 -7.16 -2.60 4.49
CA GLU A 89 -7.49 -1.61 5.52
C GLU A 89 -6.44 -0.51 5.59
N TRP A 90 -5.17 -0.89 5.53
CA TRP A 90 -4.05 0.06 5.55
C TRP A 90 -4.09 0.97 4.31
N HIS A 91 -4.32 0.38 3.14
CA HIS A 91 -4.51 1.14 1.88
C HIS A 91 -5.63 2.18 2.04
N ASP A 92 -6.77 1.77 2.58
CA ASP A 92 -7.92 2.66 2.74
C ASP A 92 -7.62 3.82 3.69
N LYS A 93 -6.88 3.58 4.76
CA LYS A 93 -6.44 4.64 5.67
C LYS A 93 -5.54 5.66 4.99
N ILE A 94 -4.58 5.18 4.20
CA ILE A 94 -3.67 6.04 3.45
C ILE A 94 -4.44 6.86 2.41
N ALA A 95 -5.35 6.23 1.69
CA ALA A 95 -6.19 6.89 0.69
C ALA A 95 -6.99 8.04 1.29
N LYS A 96 -7.54 7.85 2.49
CA LYS A 96 -8.27 8.90 3.20
C LYS A 96 -7.36 10.09 3.54
N LYS A 97 -6.14 9.83 3.99
CA LYS A 97 -5.16 10.88 4.30
C LYS A 97 -4.79 11.67 3.06
N ILE A 98 -4.56 10.99 1.93
CA ILE A 98 -4.24 11.63 0.65
C ILE A 98 -5.41 12.52 0.21
N ASN A 99 -6.64 12.02 0.29
CA ASN A 99 -7.82 12.77 -0.09
C ASN A 99 -8.04 14.01 0.78
N LYS A 100 -7.76 13.93 2.08
CA LYS A 100 -7.85 15.07 2.98
C LYS A 100 -6.80 16.13 2.68
N TYR A 101 -5.63 15.73 2.21
CA TYR A 101 -4.56 16.65 1.87
C TYR A 101 -4.97 17.53 0.67
N HIS A 102 -5.66 16.97 -0.27
CA HIS A 102 -6.17 17.68 -1.44
C HIS A 102 -7.51 18.33 -1.15
#